data_d774916b4178fce09960a16f51e9839b
#
_entry.id   d774916b4178fce09960a16f51e9839b
#
_cell.length_a   1.000
_cell.length_b   1.000
_cell.length_c   1.000
_cell.angle_alpha   90.00
_cell.angle_beta   90.00
_cell.angle_gamma   90.00
#
_symmetry.space_group_name_H-M   'P 1'
#
loop_
_entity.id
_entity.type
_entity.pdbx_description
1 polymer ?
#
loop_
_entity_poly.entity_id
_entity_poly.type
_entity_poly.pdbx_seq_one_letter_code
_entity_poly.pdbx_strand_id
1 'polypeptide(L)'
;ARPVLNRGPIGMAHFDYDGFFGDSLAQLHREARYRHFRALGRELAPGPVAFTTLDGVRRAVTVWCSNDYLGMSRHPVVLEASRHALARYGAGAGGTRNISGTHDPIVALESELAALHGKPAALVFSSGYVANDTVLATLAARLPDCLVFSDADNHASMIEGIRRSRAETRVFPHSDPAALDAMLAVAEPGRPKLVAFESLYSMNGDVAPLRELLAVARRHGALSYVDETHAVGVHGPTGGGLLEAHGLLEQADIV
;
A
#
# COMPACT_ATOMS: atom_id res chain seq x y z
N ALA A 1 19.47 21.32 25.58
CA ALA A 1 18.33 22.13 26.01
C ALA A 1 18.08 23.20 24.95
N ARG A 2 16.97 23.13 24.23
CA ARG A 2 16.53 24.19 23.31
C ARG A 2 15.68 25.17 24.12
N PRO A 3 15.78 26.49 23.86
CA PRO A 3 15.01 27.46 24.61
C PRO A 3 13.50 27.31 24.32
N VAL A 4 12.74 27.22 25.38
CA VAL A 4 11.26 27.31 25.37
C VAL A 4 10.89 28.70 24.85
N LEU A 5 10.14 28.77 23.77
CA LEU A 5 9.56 30.03 23.27
C LEU A 5 8.52 30.50 24.30
N ASN A 6 8.94 31.40 25.17
CA ASN A 6 8.07 32.08 26.12
C ASN A 6 7.12 33.03 25.33
N ARG A 7 5.90 32.58 25.07
CA ARG A 7 4.82 33.44 24.55
C ARG A 7 4.18 34.17 25.73
N GLY A 8 4.53 35.45 25.89
CA GLY A 8 4.08 36.30 26.98
C GLY A 8 2.56 36.50 27.09
N PRO A 9 2.08 37.22 28.11
CA PRO A 9 0.75 37.06 28.67
C PRO A 9 -0.30 37.88 27.90
N ILE A 10 -1.25 37.21 27.29
CA ILE A 10 -2.60 37.73 27.04
C ILE A 10 -3.58 36.72 27.60
N GLY A 11 -4.43 37.12 28.51
CA GLY A 11 -5.29 36.30 29.38
C GLY A 11 -6.37 35.47 28.70
N MET A 12 -5.98 34.64 27.72
CA MET A 12 -6.78 33.53 27.21
C MET A 12 -6.14 32.23 27.70
N ALA A 13 -6.94 31.33 28.22
CA ALA A 13 -6.47 29.98 28.56
C ALA A 13 -5.96 29.32 27.28
N HIS A 14 -4.65 29.24 27.13
CA HIS A 14 -4.03 28.52 26.02
C HIS A 14 -4.00 27.02 26.37
N PHE A 15 -4.38 26.18 25.39
CA PHE A 15 -4.23 24.74 25.52
C PHE A 15 -2.74 24.40 25.65
N ASP A 16 -2.39 23.58 26.65
CA ASP A 16 -1.02 23.11 26.88
C ASP A 16 -0.69 21.95 25.92
N TYR A 17 -0.21 22.32 24.73
CA TYR A 17 0.18 21.34 23.70
C TYR A 17 1.38 20.49 24.13
N ASP A 18 2.36 21.06 24.83
CA ASP A 18 3.56 20.35 25.24
C ASP A 18 3.22 19.30 26.31
N GLY A 19 2.39 19.66 27.29
CA GLY A 19 1.87 18.72 28.29
C GLY A 19 1.05 17.60 27.64
N PHE A 20 0.10 17.95 26.76
CA PHE A 20 -0.73 16.96 26.07
C PHE A 20 0.07 15.94 25.26
N PHE A 21 1.01 16.41 24.44
CA PHE A 21 1.85 15.49 23.65
C PHE A 21 2.86 14.74 24.51
N GLY A 22 3.39 15.36 25.57
CA GLY A 22 4.25 14.70 26.54
C GLY A 22 3.55 13.52 27.23
N ASP A 23 2.33 13.72 27.69
CA ASP A 23 1.52 12.66 28.31
C ASP A 23 1.18 11.55 27.32
N SER A 24 0.84 11.89 26.08
CA SER A 24 0.56 10.92 25.01
C SER A 24 1.80 10.06 24.70
N LEU A 25 2.99 10.64 24.63
CA LEU A 25 4.24 9.92 24.44
C LEU A 25 4.55 9.02 25.65
N ALA A 26 4.37 9.53 26.86
CA ALA A 26 4.57 8.77 28.08
C ALA A 26 3.62 7.55 28.15
N GLN A 27 2.38 7.70 27.67
CA GLN A 27 1.44 6.59 27.55
C GLN A 27 1.94 5.53 26.60
N LEU A 28 2.40 5.91 25.38
CA LEU A 28 2.96 4.96 24.41
C LEU A 28 4.16 4.19 24.98
N HIS A 29 5.01 4.84 25.78
CA HIS A 29 6.12 4.17 26.47
C HIS A 29 5.63 3.18 27.53
N ARG A 30 4.64 3.56 28.35
CA ARG A 30 4.06 2.66 29.36
C ARG A 30 3.41 1.42 28.75
N GLU A 31 2.78 1.59 27.59
CA GLU A 31 2.12 0.51 26.84
C GLU A 31 3.09 -0.31 25.97
N ALA A 32 4.39 -0.03 26.01
CA ALA A 32 5.41 -0.62 25.12
C ALA A 32 5.07 -0.50 23.61
N ARG A 33 4.33 0.51 23.23
CA ARG A 33 3.91 0.80 21.84
C ARG A 33 4.74 1.88 21.16
N TYR A 34 5.64 2.53 21.88
CA TYR A 34 6.53 3.53 21.30
C TYR A 34 7.50 2.88 20.31
N ARG A 35 7.48 3.33 19.05
CA ARG A 35 8.32 2.79 17.98
C ARG A 35 9.61 3.61 17.85
N HIS A 36 10.75 2.93 17.94
CA HIS A 36 12.05 3.50 17.68
C HIS A 36 12.44 3.32 16.21
N PHE A 37 12.69 4.43 15.50
CA PHE A 37 13.23 4.38 14.14
C PHE A 37 14.75 4.18 14.21
N ARG A 38 15.22 2.97 13.90
CA ARG A 38 16.64 2.65 13.84
C ARG A 38 17.19 2.99 12.46
N ALA A 39 18.29 3.77 12.42
CA ALA A 39 19.02 3.98 11.19
C ALA A 39 19.76 2.69 10.80
N LEU A 40 19.52 2.23 9.57
CA LEU A 40 20.18 1.07 8.98
C LEU A 40 20.98 1.53 7.76
N GLY A 41 22.31 1.39 7.80
CA GLY A 41 23.19 1.56 6.65
C GLY A 41 23.14 0.32 5.77
N ARG A 42 22.44 0.40 4.64
CA ARG A 42 22.39 -0.66 3.64
C ARG A 42 23.50 -0.45 2.62
N GLU A 43 24.72 -0.82 2.96
CA GLU A 43 25.84 -0.82 2.01
C GLU A 43 25.68 -1.96 1.00
N LEU A 44 26.39 -1.89 -0.14
CA LEU A 44 26.39 -2.93 -1.17
C LEU A 44 27.14 -4.19 -0.67
N ALA A 45 26.64 -4.79 0.42
CA ALA A 45 27.14 -6.06 0.95
C ALA A 45 26.28 -7.22 0.43
N PRO A 46 26.82 -8.42 0.26
CA PRO A 46 26.04 -9.59 -0.11
C PRO A 46 24.96 -9.90 0.93
N GLY A 47 23.76 -10.30 0.47
CA GLY A 47 22.67 -10.77 1.32
C GLY A 47 21.95 -9.67 2.11
N PRO A 48 21.14 -10.06 3.10
CA PRO A 48 20.26 -9.17 3.86
C PRO A 48 20.98 -8.42 4.99
N VAL A 49 22.29 -8.15 4.85
CA VAL A 49 23.10 -7.51 5.88
C VAL A 49 22.94 -5.98 5.80
N ALA A 50 22.75 -5.37 6.95
CA ALA A 50 22.83 -3.93 7.14
C ALA A 50 23.68 -3.60 8.37
N PHE A 51 24.05 -2.35 8.54
CA PHE A 51 24.81 -1.88 9.70
C PHE A 51 23.96 -0.89 10.49
N THR A 52 24.04 -0.99 11.81
CA THR A 52 23.42 -0.01 12.72
C THR A 52 24.39 0.32 13.85
N THR A 53 24.15 1.43 14.52
CA THR A 53 24.91 1.80 15.72
C THR A 53 24.08 1.45 16.96
N LEU A 54 24.64 0.57 17.80
CA LEU A 54 24.11 0.19 19.10
C LEU A 54 25.13 0.58 20.16
N ASP A 55 24.74 1.36 21.14
CA ASP A 55 25.58 1.83 22.23
C ASP A 55 26.91 2.47 21.73
N GLY A 56 26.82 3.28 20.67
CA GLY A 56 27.97 3.94 20.04
C GLY A 56 28.86 3.03 19.19
N VAL A 57 28.54 1.73 19.07
CA VAL A 57 29.31 0.76 18.30
C VAL A 57 28.57 0.38 17.02
N ARG A 58 29.25 0.47 15.87
CA ARG A 58 28.71 0.00 14.57
C ARG A 58 28.70 -1.53 14.56
N ARG A 59 27.53 -2.11 14.32
CA ARG A 59 27.31 -3.56 14.29
C ARG A 59 26.61 -3.98 13.00
N ALA A 60 27.01 -5.12 12.46
CA ALA A 60 26.29 -5.79 11.39
C ALA A 60 25.03 -6.46 11.95
N VAL A 61 23.93 -6.34 11.23
CA VAL A 61 22.63 -6.96 11.56
C VAL A 61 22.06 -7.61 10.32
N THR A 62 21.35 -8.71 10.50
CA THR A 62 20.58 -9.35 9.43
C THR A 62 19.17 -8.77 9.41
N VAL A 63 18.72 -8.27 8.25
CA VAL A 63 17.39 -7.70 8.07
C VAL A 63 16.45 -8.78 7.57
N TRP A 64 15.50 -9.20 8.41
CA TRP A 64 14.49 -10.21 8.10
C TRP A 64 13.16 -9.61 7.60
N CYS A 65 12.97 -8.31 7.77
CA CYS A 65 11.71 -7.60 7.48
C CYS A 65 11.83 -6.62 6.29
N SER A 66 12.63 -6.96 5.28
CA SER A 66 12.78 -6.14 4.08
C SER A 66 11.68 -6.46 3.07
N ASN A 67 11.09 -5.42 2.43
CA ASN A 67 10.22 -5.57 1.27
C ASN A 67 11.00 -5.74 -0.05
N ASP A 68 12.32 -5.68 0.00
CA ASP A 68 13.21 -5.97 -1.15
C ASP A 68 13.42 -7.49 -1.25
N TYR A 69 12.35 -8.23 -1.50
CA TYR A 69 12.32 -9.70 -1.46
C TYR A 69 13.33 -10.35 -2.39
N LEU A 70 13.52 -9.77 -3.59
CA LEU A 70 14.40 -10.29 -4.62
C LEU A 70 15.78 -9.61 -4.64
N GLY A 71 16.04 -8.65 -3.73
CA GLY A 71 17.28 -7.89 -3.71
C GLY A 71 17.47 -6.97 -4.92
N MET A 72 16.40 -6.63 -5.62
CA MET A 72 16.45 -5.82 -6.84
C MET A 72 16.98 -4.41 -6.62
N SER A 73 16.83 -3.85 -5.42
CA SER A 73 17.41 -2.54 -5.08
C SER A 73 18.93 -2.48 -5.26
N ARG A 74 19.60 -3.62 -5.33
CA ARG A 74 21.07 -3.76 -5.47
C ARG A 74 21.49 -4.50 -6.73
N HIS A 75 20.54 -4.95 -7.54
CA HIS A 75 20.84 -5.70 -8.74
C HIS A 75 21.59 -4.82 -9.76
N PRO A 76 22.72 -5.29 -10.34
CA PRO A 76 23.55 -4.46 -11.22
C PRO A 76 22.78 -3.84 -12.38
N VAL A 77 21.88 -4.60 -13.02
CA VAL A 77 21.04 -4.12 -14.13
C VAL A 77 20.14 -2.97 -13.70
N VAL A 78 19.52 -3.07 -12.51
CA VAL A 78 18.64 -2.02 -11.97
C VAL A 78 19.46 -0.77 -11.62
N LEU A 79 20.63 -0.93 -11.01
CA LEU A 79 21.51 0.18 -10.69
C LEU A 79 22.01 0.90 -11.95
N GLU A 80 22.36 0.15 -13.00
CA GLU A 80 22.82 0.74 -14.26
C GLU A 80 21.68 1.47 -15.00
N ALA A 81 20.50 0.87 -15.05
CA ALA A 81 19.31 1.54 -15.61
C ALA A 81 18.98 2.84 -14.85
N SER A 82 19.13 2.84 -13.53
CA SER A 82 18.93 4.03 -12.70
C SER A 82 19.95 5.13 -13.01
N ARG A 83 21.24 4.79 -13.16
CA ARG A 83 22.29 5.75 -13.55
C ARG A 83 22.01 6.36 -14.93
N HIS A 84 21.60 5.52 -15.87
CA HIS A 84 21.27 5.96 -17.23
C HIS A 84 20.06 6.89 -17.25
N ALA A 85 18.99 6.54 -16.51
CA ALA A 85 17.81 7.39 -16.39
C ALA A 85 18.15 8.74 -15.73
N LEU A 86 18.94 8.72 -14.67
CA LEU A 86 19.40 9.94 -13.99
C LEU A 86 20.21 10.85 -14.92
N ALA A 87 21.14 10.27 -15.69
CA ALA A 87 21.96 11.03 -16.63
C ALA A 87 21.15 11.63 -17.78
N ARG A 88 20.09 10.94 -18.24
CA ARG A 88 19.27 11.37 -19.37
C ARG A 88 18.16 12.34 -18.98
N TYR A 89 17.47 12.09 -17.87
CA TYR A 89 16.24 12.79 -17.49
C TYR A 89 16.40 13.68 -16.26
N GLY A 90 17.52 13.61 -15.54
CA GLY A 90 17.71 14.33 -14.28
C GLY A 90 17.05 13.64 -13.08
N ALA A 91 17.11 14.30 -11.92
CA ALA A 91 16.75 13.71 -10.63
C ALA A 91 15.26 13.79 -10.29
N GLY A 92 14.43 14.44 -11.09
CA GLY A 92 13.02 14.64 -10.76
C GLY A 92 12.13 15.01 -11.92
N ALA A 93 10.83 14.88 -11.72
CA ALA A 93 9.83 15.11 -12.75
C ALA A 93 9.55 16.60 -13.08
N GLY A 94 10.02 17.52 -12.25
CA GLY A 94 9.88 18.98 -12.49
C GLY A 94 8.48 19.55 -12.28
N GLY A 95 7.48 18.72 -11.95
CA GLY A 95 6.11 19.18 -11.75
C GLY A 95 5.13 18.07 -11.39
N THR A 96 3.86 18.43 -11.22
CA THR A 96 2.78 17.47 -11.04
C THR A 96 2.45 16.76 -12.37
N ARG A 97 1.89 15.57 -12.29
CA ARG A 97 1.53 14.77 -13.47
C ARG A 97 0.60 15.49 -14.44
N ASN A 98 -0.32 16.30 -13.93
CA ASN A 98 -1.32 17.00 -14.73
C ASN A 98 -0.75 18.21 -15.52
N ILE A 99 0.44 18.70 -15.17
CA ILE A 99 1.01 19.90 -15.80
C ILE A 99 2.24 19.52 -16.64
N SER A 100 3.35 19.13 -15.99
CA SER A 100 4.62 18.85 -16.66
C SER A 100 5.38 17.64 -16.10
N GLY A 101 4.84 16.97 -15.09
CA GLY A 101 5.50 15.86 -14.39
C GLY A 101 5.26 14.48 -15.00
N THR A 102 4.45 14.35 -16.06
CA THR A 102 4.30 13.09 -16.80
C THR A 102 5.36 13.05 -17.90
N HIS A 103 6.37 12.22 -17.74
CA HIS A 103 7.48 12.09 -18.68
C HIS A 103 7.76 10.62 -19.04
N ASP A 104 8.58 10.41 -20.09
CA ASP A 104 8.78 9.11 -20.75
C ASP A 104 8.97 7.91 -19.80
N PRO A 105 9.82 7.95 -18.76
CA PRO A 105 9.98 6.81 -17.87
C PRO A 105 8.72 6.41 -17.12
N ILE A 106 7.86 7.37 -16.75
CA ILE A 106 6.59 7.08 -16.08
C ILE A 106 5.62 6.42 -17.05
N VAL A 107 5.50 6.95 -18.27
CA VAL A 107 4.63 6.40 -19.32
C VAL A 107 5.07 4.98 -19.68
N ALA A 108 6.37 4.75 -19.83
CA ALA A 108 6.92 3.43 -20.12
C ALA A 108 6.62 2.44 -18.97
N LEU A 109 6.80 2.86 -17.71
CA LEU A 109 6.49 2.03 -16.55
C LEU A 109 5.00 1.67 -16.49
N GLU A 110 4.11 2.62 -16.74
CA GLU A 110 2.65 2.36 -16.78
C GLU A 110 2.29 1.35 -17.89
N SER A 111 2.94 1.43 -19.04
CA SER A 111 2.74 0.47 -20.12
C SER A 111 3.21 -0.95 -19.75
N GLU A 112 4.39 -1.06 -19.12
CA GLU A 112 4.92 -2.35 -18.66
C GLU A 112 4.07 -2.96 -17.55
N LEU A 113 3.59 -2.15 -16.58
CA LEU A 113 2.71 -2.63 -15.52
C LEU A 113 1.35 -3.09 -16.07
N ALA A 114 0.78 -2.35 -17.01
CA ALA A 114 -0.45 -2.75 -17.69
C ALA A 114 -0.28 -4.09 -18.39
N ALA A 115 0.82 -4.28 -19.12
CA ALA A 115 1.14 -5.53 -19.80
C ALA A 115 1.35 -6.69 -18.81
N LEU A 116 2.11 -6.47 -17.72
CA LEU A 116 2.38 -7.47 -16.69
C LEU A 116 1.09 -8.02 -16.07
N HIS A 117 0.13 -7.14 -15.80
CA HIS A 117 -1.14 -7.52 -15.18
C HIS A 117 -2.26 -7.79 -16.19
N GLY A 118 -1.99 -7.77 -17.50
CA GLY A 118 -3.00 -7.99 -18.53
C GLY A 118 -4.15 -6.98 -18.48
N LYS A 119 -3.85 -5.72 -18.11
CA LYS A 119 -4.84 -4.64 -18.00
C LYS A 119 -4.73 -3.65 -19.16
N PRO A 120 -5.83 -2.96 -19.52
CA PRO A 120 -5.80 -1.97 -20.61
C PRO A 120 -4.94 -0.74 -20.29
N ALA A 121 -4.74 -0.43 -19.01
CA ALA A 121 -3.94 0.71 -18.56
C ALA A 121 -3.46 0.50 -17.13
N ALA A 122 -2.43 1.24 -16.74
CA ALA A 122 -1.98 1.36 -15.35
C ALA A 122 -1.74 2.83 -14.99
N LEU A 123 -1.75 3.13 -13.71
CA LEU A 123 -1.47 4.46 -13.17
C LEU A 123 -0.47 4.34 -12.01
N VAL A 124 0.68 4.98 -12.14
CA VAL A 124 1.73 4.99 -11.11
C VAL A 124 1.47 6.07 -10.06
N PHE A 125 1.61 5.69 -8.81
CA PHE A 125 1.57 6.56 -7.63
C PHE A 125 2.93 6.60 -6.93
N SER A 126 3.12 7.52 -6.00
CA SER A 126 4.37 7.66 -5.25
C SER A 126 4.65 6.50 -4.28
N SER A 127 3.64 5.73 -3.92
CA SER A 127 3.75 4.51 -3.11
C SER A 127 2.48 3.66 -3.24
N GLY A 128 2.57 2.36 -2.89
CA GLY A 128 1.40 1.48 -2.79
C GLY A 128 0.37 1.98 -1.78
N TYR A 129 0.82 2.58 -0.67
CA TYR A 129 -0.09 3.21 0.29
C TYR A 129 -0.94 4.30 -0.36
N VAL A 130 -0.32 5.22 -1.10
CA VAL A 130 -1.02 6.31 -1.80
C VAL A 130 -1.91 5.76 -2.92
N ALA A 131 -1.50 4.70 -3.59
CA ALA A 131 -2.32 4.03 -4.61
C ALA A 131 -3.63 3.52 -4.01
N ASN A 132 -3.56 2.67 -2.98
CA ASN A 132 -4.73 2.13 -2.30
C ASN A 132 -5.64 3.23 -1.74
N ASP A 133 -5.06 4.16 -0.95
CA ASP A 133 -5.80 5.26 -0.34
C ASP A 133 -6.52 6.13 -1.36
N THR A 134 -5.85 6.48 -2.47
CA THR A 134 -6.41 7.37 -3.48
C THR A 134 -7.42 6.66 -4.37
N VAL A 135 -7.11 5.45 -4.83
CA VAL A 135 -7.98 4.73 -5.78
C VAL A 135 -9.28 4.32 -5.10
N LEU A 136 -9.21 3.70 -3.91
CA LEU A 136 -10.40 3.28 -3.17
C LEU A 136 -11.27 4.47 -2.76
N ALA A 137 -10.65 5.56 -2.25
CA ALA A 137 -11.38 6.78 -1.92
C ALA A 137 -12.09 7.37 -3.13
N THR A 138 -11.41 7.41 -4.28
CA THR A 138 -11.96 8.03 -5.49
C THR A 138 -13.06 7.19 -6.11
N LEU A 139 -12.84 5.89 -6.30
CA LEU A 139 -13.80 5.00 -6.93
C LEU A 139 -15.09 4.90 -6.11
N ALA A 140 -14.98 4.61 -4.83
CA ALA A 140 -16.14 4.44 -3.98
C ALA A 140 -16.93 5.75 -3.78
N ALA A 141 -16.25 6.92 -3.79
CA ALA A 141 -16.94 8.22 -3.73
C ALA A 141 -17.58 8.65 -5.05
N ARG A 142 -17.10 8.16 -6.20
CA ARG A 142 -17.60 8.53 -7.52
C ARG A 142 -18.75 7.64 -8.01
N LEU A 143 -18.77 6.39 -7.59
CA LEU A 143 -19.87 5.48 -7.88
C LEU A 143 -21.10 5.90 -7.05
N PRO A 144 -22.27 6.11 -7.68
CA PRO A 144 -23.43 6.60 -6.96
C PRO A 144 -23.89 5.59 -5.90
N ASP A 145 -23.93 6.03 -4.65
CA ASP A 145 -24.35 5.21 -3.50
C ASP A 145 -23.58 3.86 -3.41
N CYS A 146 -22.29 3.89 -3.61
CA CYS A 146 -21.45 2.70 -3.65
C CYS A 146 -21.45 1.96 -2.30
N LEU A 147 -21.56 0.64 -2.37
CA LEU A 147 -21.39 -0.26 -1.22
C LEU A 147 -20.04 -0.98 -1.32
N VAL A 148 -19.18 -0.78 -0.32
CA VAL A 148 -17.84 -1.39 -0.27
C VAL A 148 -17.86 -2.61 0.65
N PHE A 149 -17.34 -3.73 0.17
CA PHE A 149 -17.08 -4.94 0.95
C PHE A 149 -15.57 -5.06 1.13
N SER A 150 -15.11 -4.99 2.36
CA SER A 150 -13.68 -5.02 2.72
C SER A 150 -13.37 -6.28 3.50
N ASP A 151 -12.30 -6.99 3.14
CA ASP A 151 -11.77 -8.05 3.99
C ASP A 151 -11.32 -7.48 5.35
N ALA A 152 -11.52 -8.26 6.42
CA ALA A 152 -11.24 -7.82 7.79
C ALA A 152 -9.75 -7.54 8.03
N ASP A 153 -8.86 -8.21 7.31
CA ASP A 153 -7.40 -8.10 7.47
C ASP A 153 -6.73 -7.23 6.41
N ASN A 154 -7.52 -6.45 5.64
CA ASN A 154 -6.97 -5.53 4.66
C ASN A 154 -5.96 -4.55 5.26
N HIS A 155 -4.94 -4.22 4.49
CA HIS A 155 -3.91 -3.24 4.85
C HIS A 155 -4.50 -1.87 5.21
N ALA A 156 -3.87 -1.17 6.15
CA ALA A 156 -4.30 0.15 6.63
C ALA A 156 -4.54 1.17 5.50
N SER A 157 -3.78 1.14 4.41
CA SER A 157 -3.98 2.02 3.26
C SER A 157 -5.32 1.80 2.56
N MET A 158 -5.78 0.54 2.47
CA MET A 158 -7.09 0.20 1.91
C MET A 158 -8.21 0.67 2.84
N ILE A 159 -8.07 0.41 4.14
CA ILE A 159 -9.02 0.85 5.17
C ILE A 159 -9.17 2.38 5.17
N GLU A 160 -8.06 3.13 5.11
CA GLU A 160 -8.11 4.60 5.07
C GLU A 160 -8.72 5.14 3.78
N GLY A 161 -8.40 4.55 2.62
CA GLY A 161 -9.02 4.90 1.35
C GLY A 161 -10.53 4.69 1.36
N ILE A 162 -10.98 3.54 1.85
CA ILE A 162 -12.41 3.23 2.00
C ILE A 162 -13.07 4.22 2.95
N ARG A 163 -12.48 4.49 4.10
CA ARG A 163 -12.99 5.48 5.09
C ARG A 163 -13.13 6.87 4.48
N ARG A 164 -12.13 7.33 3.73
CA ARG A 164 -12.14 8.64 3.06
C ARG A 164 -13.21 8.77 1.99
N SER A 165 -13.61 7.68 1.36
CA SER A 165 -14.69 7.69 0.37
C SER A 165 -16.04 8.06 0.96
N ARG A 166 -16.24 7.82 2.27
CA ARG A 166 -17.52 7.92 3.00
C ARG A 166 -18.62 7.00 2.45
N ALA A 167 -18.28 6.03 1.62
CA ALA A 167 -19.22 5.03 1.15
C ALA A 167 -19.65 4.10 2.29
N GLU A 168 -20.87 3.57 2.21
CA GLU A 168 -21.29 2.49 3.12
C GLU A 168 -20.33 1.31 2.98
N THR A 169 -19.82 0.84 4.11
CA THR A 169 -18.82 -0.22 4.14
C THR A 169 -19.29 -1.38 5.00
N ARG A 170 -19.14 -2.58 4.47
CA ARG A 170 -19.36 -3.85 5.18
C ARG A 170 -18.05 -4.63 5.20
N VAL A 171 -17.63 -5.02 6.40
CA VAL A 171 -16.41 -5.82 6.58
C VAL A 171 -16.83 -7.28 6.65
N PHE A 172 -16.29 -8.11 5.74
CA PHE A 172 -16.51 -9.54 5.80
C PHE A 172 -15.35 -10.26 6.53
N PRO A 173 -15.60 -11.41 7.16
CA PRO A 173 -14.57 -12.19 7.84
C PRO A 173 -13.41 -12.51 6.91
N HIS A 174 -12.19 -12.49 7.44
CA HIS A 174 -10.97 -12.69 6.69
C HIS A 174 -11.03 -13.96 5.81
N SER A 175 -10.76 -13.78 4.52
CA SER A 175 -10.68 -14.86 3.53
C SER A 175 -11.91 -15.79 3.51
N ASP A 176 -13.11 -15.26 3.76
CA ASP A 176 -14.37 -16.03 3.79
C ASP A 176 -15.30 -15.70 2.60
N PRO A 177 -15.21 -16.44 1.47
CA PRO A 177 -16.08 -16.26 0.32
C PRO A 177 -17.56 -16.53 0.61
N ALA A 178 -17.86 -17.43 1.56
CA ALA A 178 -19.25 -17.75 1.89
C ALA A 178 -19.93 -16.60 2.64
N ALA A 179 -19.21 -15.98 3.59
CA ALA A 179 -19.69 -14.80 4.27
C ALA A 179 -19.84 -13.61 3.30
N LEU A 180 -18.88 -13.40 2.40
CA LEU A 180 -18.97 -12.38 1.35
C LEU A 180 -20.20 -12.61 0.45
N ASP A 181 -20.45 -13.83 0.02
CA ASP A 181 -21.60 -14.19 -0.81
C ASP A 181 -22.94 -13.88 -0.11
N ALA A 182 -23.05 -14.28 1.16
CA ALA A 182 -24.23 -13.99 1.95
C ALA A 182 -24.49 -12.48 2.13
N MET A 183 -23.42 -11.70 2.35
CA MET A 183 -23.50 -10.25 2.50
C MET A 183 -23.86 -9.54 1.20
N LEU A 184 -23.35 -10.02 0.06
CA LEU A 184 -23.66 -9.49 -1.27
C LEU A 184 -25.08 -9.85 -1.71
N ALA A 185 -25.58 -11.02 -1.34
CA ALA A 185 -26.91 -11.50 -1.68
C ALA A 185 -28.04 -10.62 -1.12
N VAL A 186 -27.80 -9.97 0.03
CA VAL A 186 -28.78 -9.05 0.66
C VAL A 186 -28.56 -7.58 0.28
N ALA A 187 -27.58 -7.29 -0.57
CA ALA A 187 -27.36 -5.94 -1.09
C ALA A 187 -28.39 -5.60 -2.19
N GLU A 188 -28.80 -4.34 -2.23
CA GLU A 188 -29.81 -3.87 -3.17
C GLU A 188 -29.41 -4.16 -4.63
N PRO A 189 -30.33 -4.70 -5.45
CA PRO A 189 -30.09 -4.91 -6.87
C PRO A 189 -29.77 -3.60 -7.60
N GLY A 190 -28.76 -3.63 -8.49
CA GLY A 190 -28.38 -2.45 -9.27
C GLY A 190 -27.53 -1.41 -8.53
N ARG A 191 -27.37 -1.52 -7.21
CA ARG A 191 -26.46 -0.68 -6.44
C ARG A 191 -25.00 -1.02 -6.79
N PRO A 192 -24.13 -0.04 -7.12
CA PRO A 192 -22.71 -0.28 -7.33
C PRO A 192 -22.06 -0.91 -6.13
N LYS A 193 -21.23 -1.92 -6.36
CA LYS A 193 -20.54 -2.68 -5.31
C LYS A 193 -19.05 -2.78 -5.63
N LEU A 194 -18.22 -2.64 -4.62
CA LEU A 194 -16.77 -2.82 -4.70
C LEU A 194 -16.33 -3.84 -3.65
N VAL A 195 -15.63 -4.88 -4.06
CA VAL A 195 -15.03 -5.89 -3.16
C VAL A 195 -13.53 -5.67 -3.15
N ALA A 196 -12.96 -5.39 -1.98
CA ALA A 196 -11.54 -5.10 -1.80
C ALA A 196 -10.88 -6.11 -0.87
N PHE A 197 -9.77 -6.72 -1.33
CA PHE A 197 -8.98 -7.69 -0.58
C PHE A 197 -7.54 -7.78 -1.09
N GLU A 198 -6.63 -8.36 -0.28
CA GLU A 198 -5.26 -8.64 -0.69
C GLU A 198 -5.15 -10.07 -1.23
N SER A 199 -4.26 -10.30 -2.19
CA SER A 199 -3.97 -11.66 -2.67
C SER A 199 -3.07 -12.42 -1.70
N LEU A 200 -2.08 -11.73 -1.14
CA LEU A 200 -1.13 -12.20 -0.14
C LEU A 200 -1.06 -11.19 1.00
N TYR A 201 -1.53 -11.56 2.17
CA TYR A 201 -1.62 -10.66 3.32
C TYR A 201 -0.27 -10.44 3.99
N SER A 202 0.06 -9.18 4.23
CA SER A 202 1.40 -8.75 4.66
C SER A 202 1.82 -9.23 6.04
N MET A 203 0.89 -9.41 6.96
CA MET A 203 1.21 -9.64 8.39
C MET A 203 1.34 -11.12 8.76
N ASN A 204 0.52 -11.97 8.16
CA ASN A 204 0.45 -13.40 8.45
C ASN A 204 0.93 -14.28 7.29
N GLY A 205 1.00 -13.73 6.06
CA GLY A 205 1.40 -14.46 4.87
C GLY A 205 0.29 -15.35 4.30
N ASP A 206 -0.95 -15.13 4.72
CA ASP A 206 -2.09 -15.89 4.21
C ASP A 206 -2.36 -15.55 2.74
N VAL A 207 -2.67 -16.57 1.97
CA VAL A 207 -3.10 -16.44 0.58
C VAL A 207 -4.63 -16.46 0.53
N ALA A 208 -5.22 -15.44 -0.06
CA ALA A 208 -6.65 -15.35 -0.24
C ALA A 208 -7.19 -16.46 -1.14
N PRO A 209 -8.39 -16.96 -0.92
CA PRO A 209 -9.09 -17.86 -1.85
C PRO A 209 -9.57 -17.07 -3.08
N LEU A 210 -8.59 -16.66 -3.93
CA LEU A 210 -8.76 -15.70 -5.02
C LEU A 210 -9.88 -16.11 -5.99
N ARG A 211 -9.90 -17.38 -6.39
CA ARG A 211 -10.88 -17.90 -7.36
C ARG A 211 -12.30 -17.77 -6.83
N GLU A 212 -12.50 -18.11 -5.58
CA GLU A 212 -13.79 -18.08 -4.91
C GLU A 212 -14.25 -16.65 -4.67
N LEU A 213 -13.38 -15.77 -4.17
CA LEU A 213 -13.71 -14.35 -3.93
C LEU A 213 -14.06 -13.62 -5.23
N LEU A 214 -13.27 -13.81 -6.29
CA LEU A 214 -13.54 -13.23 -7.61
C LEU A 214 -14.83 -13.77 -8.23
N ALA A 215 -15.07 -15.09 -8.09
CA ALA A 215 -16.32 -15.70 -8.58
C ALA A 215 -17.54 -15.14 -7.86
N VAL A 216 -17.45 -14.92 -6.54
CA VAL A 216 -18.50 -14.30 -5.74
C VAL A 216 -18.72 -12.85 -6.18
N ALA A 217 -17.66 -12.02 -6.25
CA ALA A 217 -17.77 -10.63 -6.69
C ALA A 217 -18.45 -10.53 -8.06
N ARG A 218 -17.99 -11.31 -9.02
CA ARG A 218 -18.53 -11.34 -10.38
C ARG A 218 -20.00 -11.77 -10.43
N ARG A 219 -20.42 -12.79 -9.67
CA ARG A 219 -21.80 -13.28 -9.59
C ARG A 219 -22.78 -12.19 -9.15
N HIS A 220 -22.33 -11.34 -8.23
CA HIS A 220 -23.14 -10.22 -7.71
C HIS A 220 -22.92 -8.90 -8.43
N GLY A 221 -22.18 -8.88 -9.55
CA GLY A 221 -21.89 -7.68 -10.33
C GLY A 221 -21.09 -6.63 -9.57
N ALA A 222 -20.23 -7.04 -8.66
CA ALA A 222 -19.34 -6.18 -7.92
C ALA A 222 -18.00 -6.02 -8.64
N LEU A 223 -17.44 -4.81 -8.64
CA LEU A 223 -16.03 -4.60 -9.05
C LEU A 223 -15.10 -5.23 -8.01
N SER A 224 -14.07 -5.90 -8.47
CA SER A 224 -13.01 -6.45 -7.63
C SER A 224 -11.79 -5.52 -7.63
N TYR A 225 -11.27 -5.25 -6.43
CA TYR A 225 -10.01 -4.55 -6.18
C TYR A 225 -9.08 -5.49 -5.42
N VAL A 226 -7.99 -5.92 -6.07
CA VAL A 226 -7.06 -6.90 -5.52
C VAL A 226 -5.68 -6.26 -5.34
N ASP A 227 -5.21 -6.18 -4.10
CA ASP A 227 -3.85 -5.76 -3.80
C ASP A 227 -2.89 -6.94 -3.94
N GLU A 228 -1.95 -6.83 -4.87
CA GLU A 228 -0.90 -7.83 -5.18
C GLU A 228 0.48 -7.41 -4.67
N THR A 229 0.59 -6.38 -3.85
CA THR A 229 1.86 -5.75 -3.43
C THR A 229 2.88 -6.76 -2.91
N HIS A 230 2.44 -7.78 -2.16
CA HIS A 230 3.32 -8.79 -1.58
C HIS A 230 3.55 -10.01 -2.48
N ALA A 231 2.81 -10.13 -3.57
CA ALA A 231 2.90 -11.25 -4.50
C ALA A 231 3.65 -10.94 -5.80
N VAL A 232 3.58 -9.69 -6.28
CA VAL A 232 4.25 -9.25 -7.50
C VAL A 232 5.77 -9.38 -7.38
N GLY A 233 6.40 -9.92 -8.41
CA GLY A 233 7.82 -10.25 -8.46
C GLY A 233 8.17 -11.58 -7.81
N VAL A 234 7.31 -12.12 -6.94
CA VAL A 234 7.56 -13.36 -6.16
C VAL A 234 6.79 -14.55 -6.72
N HIS A 235 5.57 -14.33 -7.17
CA HIS A 235 4.68 -15.35 -7.68
C HIS A 235 4.32 -15.11 -9.16
N GLY A 236 3.94 -16.20 -9.83
CA GLY A 236 3.58 -16.19 -11.25
C GLY A 236 4.76 -16.41 -12.19
N PRO A 237 4.50 -16.95 -13.38
CA PRO A 237 5.54 -17.28 -14.38
C PRO A 237 6.37 -16.07 -14.82
N THR A 238 5.77 -14.88 -14.88
CA THR A 238 6.45 -13.62 -15.26
C THR A 238 6.65 -12.68 -14.07
N GLY A 239 6.24 -13.10 -12.87
CA GLY A 239 6.26 -12.27 -11.67
C GLY A 239 5.04 -11.36 -11.53
N GLY A 240 3.96 -11.65 -12.24
CA GLY A 240 2.70 -10.87 -12.20
C GLY A 240 1.84 -11.11 -10.95
N GLY A 241 2.32 -11.91 -9.99
CA GLY A 241 1.65 -12.13 -8.71
C GLY A 241 0.83 -13.43 -8.65
N LEU A 242 0.00 -13.55 -7.63
CA LEU A 242 -0.84 -14.72 -7.41
C LEU A 242 -2.00 -14.81 -8.41
N LEU A 243 -2.53 -13.70 -8.88
CA LEU A 243 -3.54 -13.70 -9.93
C LEU A 243 -3.00 -14.35 -11.21
N GLU A 244 -1.74 -14.01 -11.59
CA GLU A 244 -1.08 -14.67 -12.72
C GLU A 244 -0.84 -16.15 -12.44
N ALA A 245 -0.31 -16.49 -11.27
CA ALA A 245 -0.01 -17.86 -10.88
C ALA A 245 -1.23 -18.79 -10.96
N HIS A 246 -2.42 -18.26 -10.72
CA HIS A 246 -3.68 -18.99 -10.75
C HIS A 246 -4.47 -18.80 -12.06
N GLY A 247 -3.98 -18.05 -13.04
CA GLY A 247 -4.67 -17.77 -14.30
C GLY A 247 -5.94 -16.92 -14.11
N LEU A 248 -5.90 -15.96 -13.20
CA LEU A 248 -7.06 -15.15 -12.78
C LEU A 248 -6.95 -13.66 -13.16
N LEU A 249 -5.90 -13.24 -13.86
CA LEU A 249 -5.68 -11.83 -14.21
C LEU A 249 -6.88 -11.19 -14.91
N GLU A 250 -7.53 -11.90 -15.84
CA GLU A 250 -8.70 -11.40 -16.56
C GLU A 250 -9.97 -11.33 -15.69
N GLN A 251 -9.98 -12.01 -14.55
CA GLN A 251 -11.15 -12.06 -13.66
C GLN A 251 -11.16 -10.95 -12.62
N ALA A 252 -10.00 -10.36 -12.32
CA ALA A 252 -9.89 -9.20 -11.46
C ALA A 252 -10.09 -7.92 -12.29
N ASP A 253 -10.86 -6.96 -11.78
CA ASP A 253 -11.11 -5.70 -12.49
C ASP A 253 -9.95 -4.72 -12.27
N ILE A 254 -9.48 -4.59 -11.04
CA ILE A 254 -8.42 -3.67 -10.61
C ILE A 254 -7.37 -4.45 -9.81
N VAL A 255 -6.12 -4.27 -10.18
CA VAL A 255 -4.95 -4.89 -9.55
C VAL A 255 -3.97 -3.80 -9.13
#